data_3e58d000a2f0d1a4f7a13cce0a7e876d
#
_entry.id   3e58d000a2f0d1a4f7a13cce0a7e876d
#
_cell.length_a   1.000
_cell.length_b   1.000
_cell.length_c   1.000
_cell.angle_alpha   90.00
_cell.angle_beta   90.00
_cell.angle_gamma   90.00
#
_symmetry.space_group_name_H-M   'P 1'
#
loop_
_entity.id
_entity.type
_entity.pdbx_description
1 polymer ?
#
loop_
_entity_poly.entity_id
_entity_poly.type
_entity_poly.pdbx_seq_one_letter_code
_entity_poly.pdbx_strand_id
1 'polypeptide(L)'
;MTPYRAVLFDFFGTLTGAVARGRAHNHIARWLGCDPRAFTAALNQTFLERARGGYGPPANALRRITEAVGGRPTRSQLALAQPLRVAAVQADTRLREDAVPVLRELKARGLHTGLISDCGPELPGYLPRLPVAALLDTCVYSIEVGVCKPDPEIYRTACRRLSVDPRECLYIGDGGSQELSGARSVGMTAVRLAAPDLAGHLKFNNEQAWTGPTAGSLTEAIGYLEAGVPVRG
;
A
#
# COMPACT_ATOMS: atom_id res chain seq x y z
N MET A 1 6.84 27.12 12.64
CA MET A 1 6.46 26.56 11.31
C MET A 1 7.04 25.17 11.24
N THR A 2 6.27 24.18 10.82
CA THR A 2 6.76 22.82 10.63
C THR A 2 7.79 22.78 9.48
N PRO A 3 8.88 21.99 9.57
CA PRO A 3 9.83 21.84 8.47
C PRO A 3 9.26 21.01 7.32
N TYR A 4 8.10 20.39 7.51
CA TYR A 4 7.50 19.49 6.53
C TYR A 4 6.64 20.24 5.53
N ARG A 5 6.67 19.78 4.27
CA ARG A 5 5.84 20.23 3.15
C ARG A 5 4.90 19.15 2.65
N ALA A 6 5.20 17.88 2.95
CA ALA A 6 4.38 16.75 2.53
C ALA A 6 4.27 15.67 3.61
N VAL A 7 3.13 14.97 3.61
CA VAL A 7 2.94 13.72 4.34
C VAL A 7 2.60 12.61 3.35
N LEU A 8 3.41 11.56 3.37
CA LEU A 8 3.27 10.41 2.49
C LEU A 8 2.82 9.20 3.30
N PHE A 9 1.90 8.44 2.76
CA PHE A 9 1.28 7.30 3.44
C PHE A 9 1.47 6.02 2.64
N ASP A 10 1.67 4.90 3.34
CA ASP A 10 1.28 3.61 2.82
C ASP A 10 -0.24 3.46 2.81
N PHE A 11 -0.75 2.42 2.14
CA PHE A 11 -2.19 2.18 2.02
C PHE A 11 -2.70 1.08 2.93
N PHE A 12 -2.27 -0.17 2.68
CA PHE A 12 -2.77 -1.35 3.37
C PHE A 12 -2.19 -1.47 4.78
N GLY A 13 -3.05 -1.41 5.81
CA GLY A 13 -2.60 -1.38 7.19
C GLY A 13 -2.21 0.02 7.68
N THR A 14 -2.26 1.04 6.82
CA THR A 14 -1.95 2.43 7.16
C THR A 14 -3.16 3.34 6.99
N LEU A 15 -3.55 3.72 5.77
CA LEU A 15 -4.84 4.41 5.55
C LEU A 15 -6.04 3.47 5.74
N THR A 16 -5.80 2.17 5.73
CA THR A 16 -6.79 1.14 6.01
C THR A 16 -6.46 0.39 7.30
N GLY A 17 -7.46 -0.25 7.89
CA GLY A 17 -7.26 -1.24 8.94
C GLY A 17 -6.59 -2.52 8.41
N ALA A 18 -6.53 -3.55 9.28
CA ALA A 18 -5.97 -4.85 8.89
C ALA A 18 -6.68 -5.43 7.67
N VAL A 19 -5.89 -5.96 6.74
CA VAL A 19 -6.39 -6.63 5.54
C VAL A 19 -6.20 -8.13 5.67
N ALA A 20 -7.28 -8.88 5.51
CA ALA A 20 -7.29 -10.33 5.43
C ALA A 20 -8.14 -10.74 4.24
N ARG A 21 -7.68 -11.77 3.49
CA ARG A 21 -8.41 -12.22 2.30
C ARG A 21 -9.75 -12.85 2.66
N GLY A 22 -10.83 -12.26 2.17
CA GLY A 22 -12.18 -12.73 2.37
C GLY A 22 -12.57 -13.91 1.46
N ARG A 23 -13.80 -14.40 1.64
CA ARG A 23 -14.35 -15.57 0.91
C ARG A 23 -14.42 -15.37 -0.61
N ALA A 24 -14.53 -14.13 -1.08
CA ALA A 24 -14.58 -13.81 -2.50
C ALA A 24 -13.38 -14.35 -3.28
N HIS A 25 -12.18 -14.30 -2.69
CA HIS A 25 -10.97 -14.84 -3.30
C HIS A 25 -11.05 -16.36 -3.52
N ASN A 26 -11.68 -17.09 -2.59
CA ASN A 26 -11.90 -18.54 -2.73
C ASN A 26 -12.86 -18.88 -3.86
N HIS A 27 -13.89 -18.04 -4.07
CA HIS A 27 -14.84 -18.22 -5.18
C HIS A 27 -14.14 -17.96 -6.53
N ILE A 28 -13.33 -16.92 -6.60
CA ILE A 28 -12.54 -16.63 -7.81
C ILE A 28 -11.58 -17.78 -8.12
N ALA A 29 -10.88 -18.32 -7.12
CA ALA A 29 -9.99 -19.46 -7.31
C ALA A 29 -10.72 -20.68 -7.90
N ARG A 30 -11.87 -21.08 -7.31
CA ARG A 30 -12.68 -22.18 -7.83
C ARG A 30 -13.21 -21.92 -9.25
N TRP A 31 -13.66 -20.70 -9.52
CA TRP A 31 -14.08 -20.27 -10.85
C TRP A 31 -12.99 -20.45 -11.91
N LEU A 32 -11.71 -20.22 -11.51
CA LEU A 32 -10.53 -20.42 -12.36
C LEU A 32 -10.04 -21.87 -12.38
N GLY A 33 -10.73 -22.80 -11.72
CA GLY A 33 -10.37 -24.22 -11.66
C GLY A 33 -9.22 -24.52 -10.70
N CYS A 34 -9.00 -23.67 -9.66
CA CYS A 34 -7.92 -23.84 -8.71
C CYS A 34 -8.42 -24.25 -7.32
N ASP A 35 -7.58 -24.97 -6.58
CA ASP A 35 -7.74 -25.06 -5.14
C ASP A 35 -7.52 -23.68 -4.49
N PRO A 36 -8.44 -23.20 -3.64
CA PRO A 36 -8.34 -21.86 -3.05
C PRO A 36 -7.10 -21.65 -2.18
N ARG A 37 -6.62 -22.69 -1.48
CA ARG A 37 -5.43 -22.58 -0.62
C ARG A 37 -4.18 -22.47 -1.46
N ALA A 38 -4.04 -23.31 -2.49
CA ALA A 38 -2.92 -23.27 -3.43
C ALA A 38 -2.89 -21.93 -4.17
N PHE A 39 -4.04 -21.45 -4.64
CA PHE A 39 -4.15 -20.15 -5.31
C PHE A 39 -3.75 -18.97 -4.41
N THR A 40 -4.21 -18.98 -3.14
CA THR A 40 -3.83 -17.96 -2.15
C THR A 40 -2.34 -17.99 -1.83
N ALA A 41 -1.77 -19.19 -1.67
CA ALA A 41 -0.33 -19.37 -1.46
C ALA A 41 0.48 -18.80 -2.63
N ALA A 42 0.10 -19.12 -3.87
CA ALA A 42 0.75 -18.60 -5.06
C ALA A 42 0.64 -17.06 -5.16
N LEU A 43 -0.52 -16.48 -4.83
CA LEU A 43 -0.70 -15.02 -4.75
C LEU A 43 0.23 -14.38 -3.73
N ASN A 44 0.47 -15.01 -2.58
CA ASN A 44 1.35 -14.47 -1.55
C ASN A 44 2.83 -14.60 -1.95
N GLN A 45 3.24 -15.77 -2.43
CA GLN A 45 4.62 -16.05 -2.83
C GLN A 45 5.09 -15.17 -4.00
N THR A 46 4.20 -14.84 -4.91
CA THR A 46 4.52 -14.05 -6.11
C THR A 46 4.22 -12.55 -5.95
N PHE A 47 3.84 -12.11 -4.75
CA PHE A 47 3.33 -10.74 -4.54
C PHE A 47 4.30 -9.67 -5.02
N LEU A 48 5.55 -9.66 -4.54
CA LEU A 48 6.53 -8.63 -4.86
C LEU A 48 6.88 -8.60 -6.36
N GLU A 49 7.02 -9.77 -7.00
CA GLU A 49 7.30 -9.83 -8.43
C GLU A 49 6.13 -9.29 -9.26
N ARG A 50 4.88 -9.61 -8.88
CA ARG A 50 3.68 -9.08 -9.52
C ARG A 50 3.51 -7.59 -9.28
N ALA A 51 3.78 -7.14 -8.06
CA ALA A 51 3.70 -5.73 -7.69
C ALA A 51 4.73 -4.85 -8.43
N ARG A 52 5.81 -5.45 -8.96
CA ARG A 52 6.78 -4.80 -9.85
C ARG A 52 6.42 -4.94 -11.34
N GLY A 53 5.28 -5.53 -11.68
CA GLY A 53 4.88 -5.76 -13.06
C GLY A 53 5.59 -6.95 -13.75
N GLY A 54 6.38 -7.75 -13.05
CA GLY A 54 7.15 -8.87 -13.61
C GLY A 54 6.30 -9.99 -14.25
N TYR A 55 5.00 -10.01 -13.96
CA TYR A 55 4.05 -10.93 -14.59
C TYR A 55 3.35 -10.34 -15.82
N GLY A 56 3.69 -9.12 -16.21
CA GLY A 56 3.07 -8.42 -17.34
C GLY A 56 1.64 -7.95 -17.05
N PRO A 57 0.82 -7.74 -18.09
CA PRO A 57 -0.55 -7.27 -17.94
C PRO A 57 -1.39 -8.11 -16.97
N PRO A 58 -2.40 -7.54 -16.29
CA PRO A 58 -3.17 -8.21 -15.24
C PRO A 58 -3.75 -9.57 -15.62
N ALA A 59 -4.28 -9.71 -16.85
CA ALA A 59 -4.81 -10.99 -17.35
C ALA A 59 -3.72 -12.06 -17.51
N ASN A 60 -2.50 -11.68 -17.92
CA ASN A 60 -1.35 -12.58 -18.00
C ASN A 60 -0.89 -13.00 -16.61
N ALA A 61 -0.81 -12.05 -15.69
CA ALA A 61 -0.45 -12.33 -14.31
C ALA A 61 -1.42 -13.35 -13.68
N LEU A 62 -2.71 -13.13 -13.86
CA LEU A 62 -3.75 -14.03 -13.33
C LEU A 62 -3.66 -15.42 -13.98
N ARG A 63 -3.45 -15.51 -15.29
CA ARG A 63 -3.26 -16.77 -16.00
C ARG A 63 -2.06 -17.55 -15.45
N ARG A 64 -0.87 -16.90 -15.38
CA ARG A 64 0.36 -17.55 -14.90
C ARG A 64 0.20 -18.10 -13.48
N ILE A 65 -0.44 -17.35 -12.58
CA ILE A 65 -0.72 -17.82 -11.22
C ILE A 65 -1.65 -19.03 -11.24
N THR A 66 -2.72 -18.95 -12.02
CA THR A 66 -3.72 -20.03 -12.14
C THR A 66 -3.09 -21.32 -12.70
N GLU A 67 -2.30 -21.20 -13.77
CA GLU A 67 -1.61 -22.32 -14.41
C GLU A 67 -0.56 -22.95 -13.47
N ALA A 68 0.16 -22.15 -12.69
CA ALA A 68 1.15 -22.61 -11.72
C ALA A 68 0.56 -23.49 -10.61
N VAL A 69 -0.75 -23.38 -10.34
CA VAL A 69 -1.46 -24.19 -9.35
C VAL A 69 -2.44 -25.20 -10.00
N GLY A 70 -2.20 -25.53 -11.27
CA GLY A 70 -2.91 -26.59 -12.00
C GLY A 70 -4.23 -26.17 -12.64
N GLY A 71 -4.64 -24.91 -12.56
CA GLY A 71 -5.82 -24.40 -13.26
C GLY A 71 -5.56 -24.21 -14.76
N ARG A 72 -6.63 -24.22 -15.55
CA ARG A 72 -6.58 -23.97 -17.00
C ARG A 72 -7.70 -22.99 -17.41
N PRO A 73 -7.53 -21.69 -17.07
CA PRO A 73 -8.58 -20.73 -17.28
C PRO A 73 -8.75 -20.38 -18.76
N THR A 74 -9.99 -20.27 -19.20
CA THR A 74 -10.32 -19.72 -20.52
C THR A 74 -10.11 -18.20 -20.54
N ARG A 75 -10.06 -17.61 -21.74
CA ARG A 75 -10.01 -16.14 -21.90
C ARG A 75 -11.20 -15.46 -21.23
N SER A 76 -12.40 -16.03 -21.38
CA SER A 76 -13.64 -15.50 -20.77
C SER A 76 -13.57 -15.51 -19.24
N GLN A 77 -13.07 -16.61 -18.65
CA GLN A 77 -12.89 -16.70 -17.20
C GLN A 77 -11.89 -15.64 -16.69
N LEU A 78 -10.77 -15.44 -17.38
CA LEU A 78 -9.79 -14.43 -16.99
C LEU A 78 -10.36 -13.01 -17.10
N ALA A 79 -11.11 -12.71 -18.17
CA ALA A 79 -11.73 -11.40 -18.35
C ALA A 79 -12.73 -11.06 -17.23
N LEU A 80 -13.53 -12.06 -16.80
CA LEU A 80 -14.48 -11.90 -15.70
C LEU A 80 -13.79 -11.89 -14.32
N ALA A 81 -12.73 -12.67 -14.13
CA ALA A 81 -12.02 -12.75 -12.85
C ALA A 81 -11.31 -11.43 -12.49
N GLN A 82 -10.86 -10.66 -13.47
CA GLN A 82 -10.17 -9.40 -13.26
C GLN A 82 -11.02 -8.38 -12.46
N PRO A 83 -12.20 -7.95 -12.91
CA PRO A 83 -13.04 -7.04 -12.15
C PRO A 83 -13.53 -7.65 -10.82
N LEU A 84 -13.74 -8.96 -10.75
CA LEU A 84 -14.09 -9.64 -9.51
C LEU A 84 -12.94 -9.56 -8.48
N ARG A 85 -11.69 -9.63 -8.92
CA ARG A 85 -10.54 -9.43 -8.02
C ARG A 85 -10.46 -8.00 -7.49
N VAL A 86 -10.70 -7.00 -8.35
CA VAL A 86 -10.78 -5.60 -7.91
C VAL A 86 -11.84 -5.46 -6.82
N ALA A 87 -13.04 -5.99 -7.05
CA ALA A 87 -14.13 -5.95 -6.08
C ALA A 87 -13.80 -6.72 -4.79
N ALA A 88 -13.14 -7.88 -4.89
CA ALA A 88 -12.74 -8.67 -3.73
C ALA A 88 -11.72 -7.95 -2.86
N VAL A 89 -10.67 -7.36 -3.46
CA VAL A 89 -9.68 -6.59 -2.71
C VAL A 89 -10.30 -5.33 -2.10
N GLN A 90 -11.19 -4.65 -2.83
CA GLN A 90 -11.94 -3.51 -2.29
C GLN A 90 -12.80 -3.91 -1.09
N ALA A 91 -13.49 -5.04 -1.14
CA ALA A 91 -14.32 -5.53 -0.05
C ALA A 91 -13.52 -5.90 1.21
N ASP A 92 -12.27 -6.34 1.05
CA ASP A 92 -11.34 -6.62 2.15
C ASP A 92 -10.70 -5.36 2.74
N THR A 93 -10.92 -4.19 2.10
CA THR A 93 -10.26 -2.93 2.43
C THR A 93 -11.25 -2.00 3.13
N ARG A 94 -10.96 -1.64 4.38
CA ARG A 94 -11.73 -0.66 5.14
C ARG A 94 -10.84 0.50 5.52
N LEU A 95 -11.21 1.71 5.13
CA LEU A 95 -10.51 2.91 5.59
C LEU A 95 -10.61 3.02 7.11
N ARG A 96 -9.53 3.50 7.74
CA ARG A 96 -9.56 3.89 9.14
C ARG A 96 -10.50 5.06 9.34
N GLU A 97 -11.12 5.13 10.51
CA GLU A 97 -12.05 6.22 10.85
C GLU A 97 -11.36 7.59 10.81
N ASP A 98 -10.08 7.64 11.18
CA ASP A 98 -9.26 8.86 11.18
C ASP A 98 -8.58 9.16 9.82
N ALA A 99 -8.66 8.29 8.81
CA ALA A 99 -7.97 8.50 7.52
C ALA A 99 -8.45 9.76 6.80
N VAL A 100 -9.76 9.94 6.62
CA VAL A 100 -10.31 11.13 5.95
C VAL A 100 -10.15 12.38 6.80
N PRO A 101 -10.46 12.39 8.10
CA PRO A 101 -10.19 13.53 8.99
C PRO A 101 -8.73 14.00 8.95
N VAL A 102 -7.77 13.09 9.08
CA VAL A 102 -6.34 13.41 9.05
C VAL A 102 -5.92 14.02 7.71
N LEU A 103 -6.32 13.42 6.59
CA LEU A 103 -6.00 13.98 5.27
C LEU A 103 -6.60 15.38 5.08
N ARG A 104 -7.83 15.64 5.53
CA ARG A 104 -8.44 16.97 5.50
C ARG A 104 -7.69 17.98 6.35
N GLU A 105 -7.25 17.57 7.53
CA GLU A 105 -6.45 18.41 8.43
C GLU A 105 -5.12 18.79 7.77
N LEU A 106 -4.42 17.85 7.16
CA LEU A 106 -3.18 18.12 6.44
C LEU A 106 -3.38 19.10 5.29
N LYS A 107 -4.47 18.94 4.53
CA LYS A 107 -4.84 19.88 3.46
C LYS A 107 -5.14 21.28 4.01
N ALA A 108 -5.86 21.38 5.14
CA ALA A 108 -6.14 22.66 5.81
C ALA A 108 -4.87 23.34 6.32
N ARG A 109 -3.83 22.58 6.68
CA ARG A 109 -2.50 23.08 7.06
C ARG A 109 -1.63 23.46 5.84
N GLY A 110 -2.11 23.30 4.60
CA GLY A 110 -1.40 23.59 3.37
C GLY A 110 -0.31 22.56 3.01
N LEU A 111 -0.35 21.35 3.60
CA LEU A 111 0.59 20.29 3.32
C LEU A 111 0.14 19.46 2.11
N HIS A 112 1.10 19.04 1.31
CA HIS A 112 0.87 18.02 0.29
C HIS A 112 0.65 16.65 0.92
N THR A 113 -0.21 15.86 0.31
CA THR A 113 -0.52 14.50 0.73
C THR A 113 -0.28 13.52 -0.40
N GLY A 114 0.31 12.38 -0.10
CA GLY A 114 0.60 11.39 -1.13
C GLY A 114 0.50 9.95 -0.63
N LEU A 115 0.30 9.04 -1.58
CA LEU A 115 0.26 7.61 -1.37
C LEU A 115 1.45 6.94 -2.03
N ILE A 116 2.11 6.02 -1.33
CA ILE A 116 3.12 5.11 -1.87
C ILE A 116 2.72 3.68 -1.49
N SER A 117 2.32 2.87 -2.45
CA SER A 117 1.80 1.53 -2.14
C SER A 117 2.44 0.45 -3.01
N ASP A 118 2.91 -0.62 -2.34
CA ASP A 118 3.20 -1.88 -3.02
C ASP A 118 1.88 -2.59 -3.27
N CYS A 119 1.47 -2.70 -4.52
CA CYS A 119 0.17 -3.25 -4.87
C CYS A 119 0.14 -3.88 -6.26
N GLY A 120 -0.88 -4.71 -6.48
CA GLY A 120 -1.29 -5.14 -7.80
C GLY A 120 -2.22 -4.11 -8.48
N PRO A 121 -2.69 -4.44 -9.67
CA PRO A 121 -3.56 -3.57 -10.46
C PRO A 121 -4.94 -3.33 -9.82
N GLU A 122 -5.25 -4.06 -8.76
CA GLU A 122 -6.53 -3.94 -8.08
C GLU A 122 -6.69 -2.56 -7.39
N LEU A 123 -5.64 -2.10 -6.68
CA LEU A 123 -5.72 -0.83 -5.93
C LEU A 123 -5.95 0.38 -6.84
N PRO A 124 -5.19 0.62 -7.92
CA PRO A 124 -5.51 1.69 -8.87
C PRO A 124 -6.92 1.58 -9.45
N GLY A 125 -7.45 0.35 -9.56
CA GLY A 125 -8.77 0.08 -10.09
C GLY A 125 -9.93 0.54 -9.19
N TYR A 126 -9.74 0.68 -7.88
CA TYR A 126 -10.83 1.10 -6.98
C TYR A 126 -10.53 2.33 -6.13
N LEU A 127 -9.26 2.67 -5.86
CA LEU A 127 -8.90 3.82 -5.04
C LEU A 127 -9.57 5.12 -5.49
N PRO A 128 -9.72 5.43 -6.80
CA PRO A 128 -10.39 6.65 -7.25
C PRO A 128 -11.84 6.82 -6.76
N ARG A 129 -12.48 5.72 -6.31
CA ARG A 129 -13.85 5.74 -5.77
C ARG A 129 -13.90 5.91 -4.25
N LEU A 130 -12.75 5.89 -3.57
CA LEU A 130 -12.69 6.06 -2.12
C LEU A 130 -12.66 7.54 -1.71
N PRO A 131 -13.23 7.89 -0.55
CA PRO A 131 -13.24 9.28 -0.05
C PRO A 131 -11.85 9.92 0.08
N VAL A 132 -10.80 9.13 0.28
CA VAL A 132 -9.42 9.60 0.41
C VAL A 132 -8.83 10.07 -0.93
N ALA A 133 -9.35 9.59 -2.07
CA ALA A 133 -8.76 9.86 -3.38
C ALA A 133 -8.66 11.35 -3.71
N ALA A 134 -9.73 12.11 -3.44
CA ALA A 134 -9.77 13.55 -3.68
C ALA A 134 -8.88 14.37 -2.73
N LEU A 135 -8.35 13.73 -1.69
CA LEU A 135 -7.47 14.34 -0.69
C LEU A 135 -6.00 14.02 -0.92
N LEU A 136 -5.66 13.17 -1.89
CA LEU A 136 -4.30 12.79 -2.24
C LEU A 136 -3.84 13.57 -3.48
N ASP A 137 -2.75 14.33 -3.34
CA ASP A 137 -2.16 15.09 -4.45
C ASP A 137 -1.37 14.18 -5.40
N THR A 138 -0.88 13.04 -4.90
CA THR A 138 -0.21 12.04 -5.73
C THR A 138 -0.45 10.62 -5.21
N CYS A 139 -0.46 9.65 -6.13
CA CYS A 139 -0.44 8.23 -5.82
C CYS A 139 0.68 7.57 -6.62
N VAL A 140 1.56 6.86 -5.93
CA VAL A 140 2.64 6.06 -6.51
C VAL A 140 2.35 4.59 -6.24
N TYR A 141 2.04 3.85 -7.28
CA TYR A 141 1.77 2.42 -7.22
C TYR A 141 2.97 1.64 -7.77
N SER A 142 3.46 0.67 -7.02
CA SER A 142 4.60 -0.15 -7.45
C SER A 142 4.38 -0.81 -8.80
N ILE A 143 3.14 -1.28 -9.06
CA ILE A 143 2.76 -1.90 -10.34
C ILE A 143 2.90 -0.95 -11.56
N GLU A 144 2.81 0.36 -11.35
CA GLU A 144 2.94 1.36 -12.42
C GLU A 144 4.39 1.81 -12.62
N VAL A 145 5.15 1.94 -11.51
CA VAL A 145 6.53 2.44 -11.56
C VAL A 145 7.58 1.34 -11.68
N GLY A 146 7.17 0.07 -11.54
CA GLY A 146 8.05 -1.09 -11.75
C GLY A 146 8.98 -1.42 -10.58
N VAL A 147 8.90 -0.70 -9.46
CA VAL A 147 9.71 -0.91 -8.25
C VAL A 147 8.83 -0.94 -7.01
N CYS A 148 9.23 -1.72 -6.00
CA CYS A 148 8.57 -1.81 -4.70
C CYS A 148 9.42 -1.18 -3.60
N LYS A 149 8.82 -0.81 -2.50
CA LYS A 149 9.51 -0.51 -1.25
C LYS A 149 10.42 -1.70 -0.87
N PRO A 150 11.60 -1.51 -0.31
CA PRO A 150 12.23 -0.25 0.11
C PRO A 150 13.06 0.45 -0.98
N ASP A 151 12.87 0.17 -2.28
CA ASP A 151 13.64 0.81 -3.34
C ASP A 151 13.52 2.34 -3.24
N PRO A 152 14.64 3.10 -3.19
CA PRO A 152 14.63 4.56 -3.07
C PRO A 152 13.82 5.28 -4.17
N GLU A 153 13.73 4.68 -5.34
CA GLU A 153 13.10 5.30 -6.49
C GLU A 153 11.58 5.49 -6.31
N ILE A 154 10.90 4.59 -5.56
CA ILE A 154 9.46 4.73 -5.33
C ILE A 154 9.15 5.98 -4.48
N TYR A 155 9.98 6.28 -3.48
CA TYR A 155 9.85 7.47 -2.62
C TYR A 155 10.21 8.74 -3.38
N ARG A 156 11.35 8.73 -4.11
CA ARG A 156 11.77 9.86 -4.94
C ARG A 156 10.73 10.20 -6.01
N THR A 157 10.05 9.21 -6.55
CA THR A 157 8.96 9.43 -7.51
C THR A 157 7.82 10.23 -6.88
N ALA A 158 7.40 9.92 -5.64
CA ALA A 158 6.40 10.71 -4.94
C ALA A 158 6.88 12.16 -4.72
N CYS A 159 8.12 12.34 -4.26
CA CYS A 159 8.71 13.67 -4.04
C CYS A 159 8.78 14.50 -5.32
N ARG A 160 9.22 13.90 -6.44
CA ARG A 160 9.24 14.61 -7.75
C ARG A 160 7.86 15.05 -8.18
N ARG A 161 6.85 14.19 -8.04
CA ARG A 161 5.46 14.52 -8.40
C ARG A 161 4.89 15.67 -7.56
N LEU A 162 5.33 15.79 -6.30
CA LEU A 162 4.92 16.86 -5.37
C LEU A 162 5.86 18.08 -5.39
N SER A 163 6.98 18.02 -6.09
CA SER A 163 8.01 19.07 -6.10
C SER A 163 8.52 19.43 -4.68
N VAL A 164 8.81 18.40 -3.87
CA VAL A 164 9.32 18.53 -2.50
C VAL A 164 10.64 17.76 -2.33
N ASP A 165 11.49 18.20 -1.38
CA ASP A 165 12.67 17.44 -0.98
C ASP A 165 12.23 16.28 -0.04
N PRO A 166 12.81 15.08 -0.15
CA PRO A 166 12.53 14.00 0.81
C PRO A 166 12.67 14.40 2.28
N ARG A 167 13.61 15.28 2.60
CA ARG A 167 13.82 15.78 3.97
C ARG A 167 12.67 16.65 4.50
N GLU A 168 11.83 17.15 3.60
CA GLU A 168 10.61 17.91 3.92
C GLU A 168 9.38 17.00 4.00
N CYS A 169 9.57 15.66 4.00
CA CYS A 169 8.48 14.68 3.99
C CYS A 169 8.44 13.87 5.29
N LEU A 170 7.23 13.74 5.84
CA LEU A 170 6.89 12.74 6.84
C LEU A 170 6.30 11.52 6.12
N TYR A 171 6.86 10.33 6.35
CA TYR A 171 6.32 9.07 5.85
C TYR A 171 5.64 8.30 6.98
N ILE A 172 4.43 7.82 6.76
CA ILE A 172 3.66 7.02 7.73
C ILE A 172 3.33 5.68 7.08
N GLY A 173 3.71 4.59 7.75
CA GLY A 173 3.47 3.23 7.28
C GLY A 173 3.43 2.22 8.42
N ASP A 174 2.90 1.01 8.15
CA ASP A 174 2.75 -0.03 9.17
C ASP A 174 4.01 -0.90 9.37
N GLY A 175 5.02 -0.70 8.52
CA GLY A 175 6.30 -1.43 8.51
C GLY A 175 6.31 -2.65 7.59
N GLY A 176 5.35 -2.82 6.70
CA GLY A 176 5.43 -3.78 5.59
C GLY A 176 6.49 -3.36 4.56
N SER A 177 7.01 -4.33 3.79
CA SER A 177 7.98 -4.09 2.70
C SER A 177 9.24 -3.32 3.10
N GLN A 178 9.64 -3.32 4.38
CA GLN A 178 10.78 -2.52 4.90
C GLN A 178 10.67 -1.03 4.59
N GLU A 179 9.45 -0.53 4.54
CA GLU A 179 9.11 0.80 4.02
C GLU A 179 9.65 1.95 4.86
N LEU A 180 9.74 1.76 6.18
CA LEU A 180 10.21 2.81 7.09
C LEU A 180 11.69 3.06 6.93
N SER A 181 12.50 1.99 6.88
CA SER A 181 13.94 2.08 6.56
C SER A 181 14.16 2.60 5.14
N GLY A 182 13.32 2.19 4.18
CA GLY A 182 13.35 2.71 2.82
C GLY A 182 13.10 4.21 2.75
N ALA A 183 12.08 4.72 3.43
CA ALA A 183 11.79 6.15 3.53
C ALA A 183 12.95 6.93 4.19
N ARG A 184 13.50 6.40 5.29
CA ARG A 184 14.67 7.02 5.95
C ARG A 184 15.90 7.05 5.07
N SER A 185 16.12 6.03 4.24
CA SER A 185 17.29 5.96 3.36
C SER A 185 17.35 7.09 2.32
N VAL A 186 16.21 7.68 1.99
CA VAL A 186 16.13 8.85 1.09
C VAL A 186 16.09 10.18 1.84
N GLY A 187 16.10 10.17 3.18
CA GLY A 187 16.10 11.36 4.02
C GLY A 187 14.76 11.77 4.61
N MET A 188 13.69 10.98 4.41
CA MET A 188 12.38 11.25 5.03
C MET A 188 12.41 10.96 6.53
N THR A 189 11.60 11.68 7.28
CA THR A 189 11.20 11.25 8.62
C THR A 189 10.16 10.14 8.48
N ALA A 190 10.36 8.99 9.14
CA ALA A 190 9.42 7.88 9.07
C ALA A 190 8.82 7.58 10.45
N VAL A 191 7.51 7.35 10.48
CA VAL A 191 6.73 6.97 11.68
C VAL A 191 6.01 5.65 11.41
N ARG A 192 6.19 4.70 12.32
CA ARG A 192 5.46 3.43 12.27
C ARG A 192 4.05 3.60 12.81
N LEU A 193 3.06 3.20 12.04
CA LEU A 193 1.71 2.99 12.55
C LEU A 193 1.60 1.59 13.16
N ALA A 194 1.42 1.52 14.47
CA ALA A 194 1.26 0.28 15.24
C ALA A 194 -0.13 0.25 15.91
N ALA A 195 -1.18 0.39 15.09
CA ALA A 195 -2.54 0.42 15.58
C ALA A 195 -3.01 -0.97 16.09
N PRO A 196 -3.83 -1.04 17.15
CA PRO A 196 -4.28 -2.31 17.73
C PRO A 196 -5.03 -3.22 16.77
N ASP A 197 -5.72 -2.65 15.78
CA ASP A 197 -6.49 -3.37 14.76
C ASP A 197 -5.61 -4.07 13.71
N LEU A 198 -4.28 -3.89 13.75
CA LEU A 198 -3.34 -4.56 12.84
C LEU A 198 -2.97 -5.98 13.25
N ALA A 199 -3.56 -6.50 14.32
CA ALA A 199 -3.40 -7.91 14.69
C ALA A 199 -3.90 -8.81 13.55
N GLY A 200 -3.01 -9.68 13.01
CA GLY A 200 -3.32 -10.55 11.88
C GLY A 200 -3.30 -9.88 10.51
N HIS A 201 -2.88 -8.61 10.39
CA HIS A 201 -2.70 -7.95 9.11
C HIS A 201 -1.70 -8.70 8.22
N LEU A 202 -2.06 -8.88 6.95
CA LEU A 202 -1.21 -9.51 5.95
C LEU A 202 -0.08 -8.57 5.53
N LYS A 203 1.11 -8.79 6.08
CA LYS A 203 2.34 -8.05 5.74
C LYS A 203 3.31 -8.88 4.94
N PHE A 204 3.94 -8.27 3.96
CA PHE A 204 5.05 -8.85 3.21
C PHE A 204 6.35 -8.20 3.64
N ASN A 205 7.43 -8.98 3.87
CA ASN A 205 8.76 -8.48 4.25
C ASN A 205 8.71 -7.47 5.42
N ASN A 206 8.07 -7.87 6.52
CA ASN A 206 7.81 -7.02 7.68
C ASN A 206 9.11 -6.53 8.34
N GLU A 207 9.14 -5.24 8.69
CA GLU A 207 10.25 -4.58 9.38
C GLU A 207 10.15 -4.75 10.90
N GLN A 208 10.66 -5.86 11.42
CA GLN A 208 10.57 -6.19 12.85
C GLN A 208 11.48 -5.34 13.73
N ALA A 209 12.65 -4.96 13.22
CA ALA A 209 13.70 -4.27 13.97
C ALA A 209 13.56 -2.73 13.99
N TRP A 210 12.35 -2.19 13.74
CA TRP A 210 12.14 -0.76 13.76
C TRP A 210 12.30 -0.18 15.17
N THR A 211 13.20 0.80 15.31
CA THR A 211 13.51 1.53 16.57
C THR A 211 13.14 3.02 16.50
N GLY A 212 12.54 3.46 15.41
CA GLY A 212 12.12 4.85 15.21
C GLY A 212 10.76 5.18 15.86
N PRO A 213 10.24 6.37 15.57
CA PRO A 213 8.95 6.83 16.06
C PRO A 213 7.82 5.87 15.74
N THR A 214 6.88 5.73 16.68
CA THR A 214 5.72 4.83 16.56
C THR A 214 4.47 5.56 17.06
N ALA A 215 3.34 5.35 16.41
CA ALA A 215 2.04 5.92 16.74
C ALA A 215 0.95 4.84 16.71
N GLY A 216 -0.05 4.95 17.58
CA GLY A 216 -1.20 4.04 17.66
C GLY A 216 -2.35 4.40 16.69
N SER A 217 -2.33 5.60 16.10
CA SER A 217 -3.35 6.09 15.15
C SER A 217 -2.73 7.03 14.15
N LEU A 218 -3.45 7.34 13.04
CA LEU A 218 -3.00 8.36 12.09
C LEU A 218 -3.00 9.75 12.73
N THR A 219 -3.99 10.04 13.57
CA THR A 219 -4.07 11.30 14.33
C THR A 219 -2.83 11.50 15.21
N GLU A 220 -2.39 10.45 15.92
CA GLU A 220 -1.15 10.50 16.71
C GLU A 220 0.08 10.65 15.80
N ALA A 221 0.11 9.94 14.67
CA ALA A 221 1.25 9.97 13.74
C ALA A 221 1.52 11.36 13.16
N ILE A 222 0.46 12.15 12.84
CA ILE A 222 0.65 13.53 12.36
C ILE A 222 1.10 14.50 13.45
N GLY A 223 1.00 14.13 14.73
CA GLY A 223 1.58 14.90 15.84
C GLY A 223 3.11 15.08 15.72
N TYR A 224 3.80 14.18 15.04
CA TYR A 224 5.23 14.30 14.75
C TYR A 224 5.60 15.46 13.82
N LEU A 225 4.62 16.06 13.14
CA LEU A 225 4.83 17.29 12.36
C LEU A 225 5.24 18.49 13.25
N GLU A 226 4.85 18.48 14.52
CA GLU A 226 5.10 19.57 15.48
C GLU A 226 6.31 19.27 16.36
N ALA A 227 6.54 18.01 16.67
CA ALA A 227 7.56 17.58 17.62
C ALA A 227 9.00 17.70 17.09
N GLY A 228 9.18 17.88 15.77
CA GLY A 228 10.51 17.88 15.14
C GLY A 228 11.31 16.67 15.60
N VAL A 229 11.07 15.48 15.02
CA VAL A 229 11.79 14.26 15.43
C VAL A 229 13.27 14.49 15.23
N PRO A 230 14.13 14.40 16.26
CA PRO A 230 15.56 14.48 16.07
C PRO A 230 15.98 13.32 15.16
N VAL A 231 16.55 13.65 14.01
CA VAL A 231 17.24 12.68 13.15
C VAL A 231 18.46 12.23 13.96
N ARG A 232 18.33 11.14 14.71
CA ARG A 232 19.50 10.47 15.27
C ARG A 232 20.23 9.80 14.11
N GLY A 233 21.42 10.33 13.83
CA GLY A 233 22.36 9.78 12.86
C GLY A 233 22.74 8.32 13.17
#